data_9c6fce9b25a6cfc3bb6bde9148a5b9df
#
_entry.id   9c6fce9b25a6cfc3bb6bde9148a5b9df
#
_cell.length_a   1.000
_cell.length_b   1.000
_cell.length_c   1.000
_cell.angle_alpha   90.00
_cell.angle_beta   90.00
_cell.angle_gamma   90.00
#
_symmetry.space_group_name_H-M   'P 1'
#
loop_
_entity.id
_entity.type
_entity.pdbx_description
1 polymer ?
#
loop_
_entity_poly.entity_id
_entity_poly.type
_entity_poly.pdbx_seq_one_letter_code
_entity_poly.pdbx_strand_id
1 'polypeptide(L)'
;YFVGYEFSDPLIKAEIDAGRRTRFKLDTLGRARIQNGAGQDIASAIPAVIVSHGSRGAGAYLPTGTQLPGAAGDEAENADADLTVISHTPTDTFDDLVTWIIPTVLKSRMVAVGKLP
;
A
#
# COMPACT_ATOMS: atom_id res chain seq x y z
N TYR A 1 -2.75 -3.25 -3.22
CA TYR A 1 -2.31 -1.88 -3.45
C TYR A 1 -0.82 -1.75 -3.11
N PHE A 2 -0.01 -1.49 -4.11
CA PHE A 2 1.43 -1.34 -3.95
C PHE A 2 1.79 0.15 -3.89
N VAL A 3 2.35 0.57 -2.77
CA VAL A 3 2.81 1.95 -2.59
C VAL A 3 4.27 2.01 -2.99
N GLY A 4 4.51 2.42 -4.22
CA GLY A 4 5.83 2.38 -4.83
C GLY A 4 6.83 3.35 -4.24
N TYR A 5 8.05 3.15 -4.64
CA TYR A 5 9.17 4.03 -4.37
C TYR A 5 9.37 5.00 -5.54
N GLU A 6 9.78 6.19 -5.23
CA GLU A 6 10.19 7.14 -6.27
C GLU A 6 11.70 7.05 -6.51
N PHE A 7 12.06 7.04 -7.77
CA PHE A 7 13.45 7.14 -8.19
C PHE A 7 13.61 8.42 -9.01
N SER A 8 14.37 9.33 -8.46
CA SER A 8 14.69 10.59 -9.12
C SER A 8 15.87 10.49 -10.09
N ASP A 9 16.68 9.41 -9.98
CA ASP A 9 17.84 9.22 -10.85
C ASP A 9 17.44 8.52 -12.16
N PRO A 10 17.53 9.19 -13.32
CA PRO A 10 17.13 8.60 -14.59
C PRO A 10 17.96 7.37 -15.00
N LEU A 11 19.23 7.28 -14.58
CA LEU A 11 20.08 6.12 -14.90
C LEU A 11 19.62 4.88 -14.14
N ILE A 12 19.28 5.04 -12.86
CA ILE A 12 18.73 3.95 -12.05
C ILE A 12 17.39 3.51 -12.61
N LYS A 13 16.53 4.45 -12.99
CA LYS A 13 15.24 4.14 -13.60
C LYS A 13 15.40 3.35 -14.89
N ALA A 14 16.35 3.74 -15.75
CA ALA A 14 16.61 3.02 -16.99
C ALA A 14 17.07 1.58 -16.74
N GLU A 15 17.90 1.33 -15.75
CA GLU A 15 18.34 -0.02 -15.39
C GLU A 15 17.19 -0.88 -14.86
N ILE A 16 16.28 -0.27 -14.08
CA ILE A 16 15.09 -0.95 -13.58
C ILE A 16 14.16 -1.33 -14.73
N ASP A 17 13.88 -0.39 -15.63
CA ASP A 17 13.00 -0.59 -16.78
C ASP A 17 13.58 -1.65 -17.75
N ALA A 18 14.89 -1.79 -17.79
CA ALA A 18 15.58 -2.82 -18.57
C ALA A 18 15.68 -4.18 -17.86
N GLY A 19 15.15 -4.30 -16.65
CA GLY A 19 15.15 -5.54 -15.87
C GLY A 19 16.51 -5.91 -15.25
N ARG A 20 17.49 -5.02 -15.29
CA ARG A 20 18.83 -5.25 -14.74
C ARG A 20 18.94 -4.95 -13.26
N ARG A 21 17.95 -4.24 -12.68
CA ARG A 21 17.96 -3.78 -11.30
C ARG A 21 16.58 -3.80 -10.71
N THR A 22 16.47 -4.09 -9.41
CA THR A 22 15.20 -3.96 -8.69
C THR A 22 14.99 -2.51 -8.24
N ARG A 23 13.73 -2.17 -7.97
CA ARG A 23 13.39 -0.85 -7.40
C ARG A 23 13.72 -0.73 -5.92
N PHE A 24 14.09 -1.83 -5.26
CA PHE A 24 14.32 -1.87 -3.84
C PHE A 24 15.79 -2.03 -3.52
N LYS A 25 16.23 -1.35 -2.48
CA LYS A 25 17.54 -1.52 -1.82
C LYS A 25 17.32 -1.84 -0.35
N LEU A 26 18.38 -2.22 0.36
CA LEU A 26 18.28 -2.51 1.78
C LEU A 26 17.83 -1.29 2.61
N ASP A 27 18.18 -0.09 2.20
CA ASP A 27 17.83 1.16 2.86
C ASP A 27 16.58 1.84 2.28
N THR A 28 15.96 1.26 1.28
CA THR A 28 14.75 1.84 0.67
C THR A 28 13.57 1.73 1.62
N LEU A 29 12.83 2.82 1.78
CA LEU A 29 11.64 2.89 2.62
C LEU A 29 10.39 3.00 1.77
N GLY A 30 9.31 2.36 2.20
CA GLY A 30 7.98 2.60 1.65
C GLY A 30 7.45 3.97 2.06
N ARG A 31 6.33 4.38 1.48
CA ARG A 31 5.76 5.70 1.69
C ARG A 31 4.37 5.68 2.32
N ALA A 32 3.75 4.51 2.45
CA ALA A 32 2.42 4.40 3.03
C ALA A 32 2.44 4.56 4.54
N ARG A 33 1.37 5.14 5.06
CA ARG A 33 1.09 5.21 6.50
C ARG A 33 -0.25 4.53 6.78
N ILE A 34 -0.28 3.78 7.87
CA ILE A 34 -1.50 3.15 8.37
C ILE A 34 -1.90 3.91 9.63
N GLN A 35 -3.10 4.46 9.64
CA GLN A 35 -3.61 5.24 10.77
C GLN A 35 -4.83 4.55 11.38
N ASN A 36 -5.07 4.82 12.67
CA ASN A 36 -6.32 4.40 13.33
C ASN A 36 -7.46 5.41 13.05
N GLY A 37 -8.64 5.15 13.59
CA GLY A 37 -9.79 6.05 13.41
C GLY A 37 -9.63 7.43 14.05
N ALA A 38 -8.65 7.62 14.92
CA ALA A 38 -8.33 8.92 15.56
C ALA A 38 -7.25 9.70 14.80
N GLY A 39 -6.75 9.19 13.66
CA GLY A 39 -5.71 9.83 12.87
C GLY A 39 -4.30 9.62 13.39
N GLN A 40 -4.10 8.68 14.32
CA GLN A 40 -2.77 8.34 14.84
C GLN A 40 -2.11 7.26 13.98
N ASP A 41 -0.81 7.40 13.71
CA ASP A 41 -0.06 6.41 12.95
C ASP A 41 0.09 5.10 13.72
N ILE A 42 -0.41 4.00 13.14
CA ILE A 42 -0.17 2.63 13.63
C ILE A 42 1.13 2.09 13.04
N ALA A 43 1.38 2.37 11.78
CA ALA A 43 2.57 1.95 11.06
C ALA A 43 2.92 2.99 10.01
N SER A 44 4.20 3.09 9.67
CA SER A 44 4.70 4.04 8.67
C SER A 44 5.81 3.42 7.83
N ALA A 45 6.21 4.11 6.77
CA ALA A 45 7.21 3.62 5.83
C ALA A 45 6.85 2.25 5.24
N ILE A 46 5.57 2.00 4.99
CA ILE A 46 5.03 0.71 4.55
C ILE A 46 5.15 0.59 3.03
N PRO A 47 5.77 -0.50 2.52
CA PRO A 47 5.95 -0.68 1.07
C PRO A 47 4.73 -1.21 0.34
N ALA A 48 3.87 -1.95 1.01
CA ALA A 48 2.69 -2.54 0.37
C ALA A 48 1.55 -2.70 1.36
N VAL A 49 0.35 -2.40 0.90
CA VAL A 49 -0.89 -2.50 1.67
C VAL A 49 -1.91 -3.28 0.85
N ILE A 50 -2.66 -4.14 1.52
CA ILE A 50 -3.80 -4.85 0.94
C ILE A 50 -5.05 -4.37 1.65
N VAL A 51 -6.01 -3.86 0.89
CA VAL A 51 -7.30 -3.38 1.40
C VAL A 51 -8.39 -4.24 0.79
N SER A 52 -9.24 -4.82 1.66
CA SER A 52 -10.50 -5.42 1.27
C SER A 52 -11.60 -4.44 1.66
N HIS A 53 -12.45 -4.08 0.70
CA HIS A 53 -13.54 -3.12 0.93
C HIS A 53 -14.77 -3.75 1.60
N GLY A 54 -14.57 -4.87 2.29
CA GLY A 54 -15.59 -5.50 3.13
C GLY A 54 -16.79 -6.05 2.37
N SER A 55 -17.83 -6.41 3.11
CA SER A 55 -19.03 -7.03 2.53
C SER A 55 -19.88 -6.05 1.71
N ARG A 56 -19.81 -4.76 2.00
CA ARG A 56 -20.50 -3.73 1.22
C ARG A 56 -19.78 -3.37 -0.08
N GLY A 57 -18.47 -3.60 -0.14
CA GLY A 57 -17.66 -3.32 -1.32
C GLY A 57 -17.52 -1.86 -1.69
N ALA A 58 -17.91 -0.93 -0.82
CA ALA A 58 -17.87 0.51 -1.12
C ALA A 58 -16.43 0.97 -1.42
N GLY A 59 -16.21 1.58 -2.57
CA GLY A 59 -14.90 2.01 -3.03
C GLY A 59 -14.09 0.95 -3.79
N ALA A 60 -14.54 -0.29 -3.85
CA ALA A 60 -13.88 -1.35 -4.62
C ALA A 60 -14.02 -1.11 -6.13
N TYR A 61 -13.08 -1.66 -6.89
CA TYR A 61 -13.12 -1.58 -8.34
C TYR A 61 -13.60 -2.89 -8.95
N LEU A 62 -14.49 -2.79 -9.92
CA LEU A 62 -14.92 -3.92 -10.74
C LEU A 62 -13.83 -4.27 -11.77
N PRO A 63 -13.87 -5.49 -12.35
CA PRO A 63 -12.93 -5.85 -13.43
C PRO A 63 -12.97 -4.90 -14.63
N THR A 64 -14.06 -4.18 -14.81
CA THR A 64 -14.22 -3.16 -15.86
C THR A 64 -13.52 -1.84 -15.55
N GLY A 65 -12.97 -1.67 -14.33
CA GLY A 65 -12.36 -0.43 -13.87
C GLY A 65 -13.32 0.56 -13.23
N THR A 66 -14.60 0.25 -13.14
CA THR A 66 -15.60 1.10 -12.49
C THR A 66 -15.51 0.93 -10.97
N GLN A 67 -15.42 2.05 -10.25
CA GLN A 67 -15.42 2.06 -8.80
C GLN A 67 -16.85 2.00 -8.25
N LEU A 68 -17.08 1.13 -7.27
CA LEU A 68 -18.38 1.03 -6.60
C LEU A 68 -18.62 2.26 -5.72
N PRO A 69 -19.85 2.81 -5.71
CA PRO A 69 -20.18 3.98 -4.90
C PRO A 69 -20.36 3.64 -3.42
N GLY A 70 -20.58 4.66 -2.60
CA GLY A 70 -20.98 4.53 -1.21
C GLY A 70 -19.85 4.65 -0.20
N ALA A 71 -18.60 4.75 -0.63
CA ALA A 71 -17.49 5.00 0.28
C ALA A 71 -17.59 6.42 0.87
N ALA A 72 -17.48 6.53 2.18
CA ALA A 72 -17.51 7.79 2.90
C ALA A 72 -16.59 7.73 4.13
N GLY A 73 -16.15 8.87 4.63
CA GLY A 73 -15.28 8.94 5.81
C GLY A 73 -14.01 8.09 5.64
N ASP A 74 -13.73 7.20 6.59
CA ASP A 74 -12.54 6.37 6.58
C ASP A 74 -12.51 5.39 5.40
N GLU A 75 -13.66 4.92 4.93
CA GLU A 75 -13.74 4.08 3.73
C GLU A 75 -13.37 4.87 2.47
N ALA A 76 -13.74 6.14 2.38
CA ALA A 76 -13.35 7.00 1.27
C ALA A 76 -11.84 7.25 1.26
N GLU A 77 -11.23 7.41 2.42
CA GLU A 77 -9.77 7.52 2.56
C GLU A 77 -9.08 6.26 2.04
N ASN A 78 -9.61 5.08 2.32
CA ASN A 78 -9.05 3.83 1.83
C ASN A 78 -9.31 3.60 0.33
N ALA A 79 -10.22 4.36 -0.26
CA ALA A 79 -10.61 4.20 -1.66
C ALA A 79 -10.00 5.24 -2.61
N ASP A 80 -9.27 6.22 -2.10
CA ASP A 80 -8.73 7.34 -2.91
C ASP A 80 -7.34 7.05 -3.50
N ALA A 81 -6.79 5.88 -3.24
CA ALA A 81 -5.50 5.41 -3.77
C ALA A 81 -4.32 6.31 -3.39
N ASP A 82 -4.37 6.98 -2.26
CA ASP A 82 -3.25 7.76 -1.74
C ASP A 82 -2.34 6.95 -0.81
N LEU A 83 -1.43 7.63 -0.11
CA LEU A 83 -0.41 7.01 0.74
C LEU A 83 -0.87 6.77 2.18
N THR A 84 -2.08 7.20 2.53
CA THR A 84 -2.64 7.03 3.87
C THR A 84 -3.81 6.07 3.84
N VAL A 85 -3.77 5.05 4.69
CA VAL A 85 -4.82 4.03 4.82
C VAL A 85 -5.27 3.95 6.27
N ILE A 86 -6.56 3.81 6.48
CA ILE A 86 -7.17 3.74 7.80
C ILE A 86 -7.49 2.29 8.15
N SER A 87 -7.08 1.86 9.34
CA SER A 87 -7.37 0.53 9.87
C SER A 87 -7.88 0.65 11.31
N HIS A 88 -9.09 0.18 11.56
CA HIS A 88 -9.66 0.09 12.90
C HIS A 88 -10.75 -0.98 12.96
N THR A 89 -11.27 -1.22 14.16
CA THR A 89 -12.37 -2.15 14.37
C THR A 89 -13.58 -1.77 13.51
N PRO A 90 -14.24 -2.72 12.84
CA PRO A 90 -15.42 -2.45 12.03
C PRO A 90 -16.54 -1.73 12.79
N THR A 91 -17.20 -0.81 12.11
CA THR A 91 -18.37 -0.06 12.58
C THR A 91 -19.49 -0.16 11.56
N ASP A 92 -20.63 0.48 11.83
CA ASP A 92 -21.76 0.49 10.88
C ASP A 92 -21.41 1.18 9.55
N THR A 93 -20.39 2.06 9.57
CA THR A 93 -19.95 2.84 8.40
C THR A 93 -18.56 2.50 7.90
N PHE A 94 -17.89 1.54 8.53
CA PHE A 94 -16.54 1.10 8.17
C PHE A 94 -16.43 -0.41 8.28
N ASP A 95 -16.28 -1.08 7.15
CA ASP A 95 -16.09 -2.53 7.09
C ASP A 95 -14.85 -2.95 6.30
N ASP A 96 -13.97 -2.00 5.98
CA ASP A 96 -12.70 -2.30 5.30
C ASP A 96 -11.79 -3.13 6.20
N LEU A 97 -11.12 -4.10 5.58
CA LEU A 97 -10.06 -4.87 6.20
C LEU A 97 -8.73 -4.49 5.57
N VAL A 98 -7.76 -4.14 6.41
CA VAL A 98 -6.46 -3.67 5.97
C VAL A 98 -5.38 -4.57 6.54
N THR A 99 -4.49 -5.03 5.69
CA THR A 99 -3.23 -5.67 6.09
C THR A 99 -2.07 -5.05 5.34
N TRP A 100 -0.87 -5.19 5.87
CA TRP A 100 0.31 -4.59 5.26
C TRP A 100 1.54 -5.43 5.50
N ILE A 101 2.57 -5.20 4.69
CA ILE A 101 3.86 -5.85 4.80
C ILE A 101 4.86 -4.84 5.38
N ILE A 102 5.48 -5.19 6.50
CA ILE A 102 6.54 -4.35 7.09
C ILE A 102 7.81 -4.42 6.24
N PRO A 103 8.62 -3.33 6.17
CA PRO A 103 9.79 -3.28 5.29
C PRO A 103 10.80 -4.38 5.54
N THR A 104 11.08 -4.69 6.81
CA THR A 104 12.04 -5.74 7.19
C THR A 104 11.65 -7.12 6.67
N VAL A 105 10.37 -7.47 6.73
CA VAL A 105 9.88 -8.77 6.22
C VAL A 105 10.03 -8.83 4.71
N LEU A 106 9.62 -7.78 3.99
CA LEU A 106 9.76 -7.73 2.55
C LEU A 106 11.22 -7.86 2.12
N LYS A 107 12.10 -7.08 2.71
CA LYS A 107 13.53 -7.07 2.37
C LYS A 107 14.19 -8.41 2.69
N SER A 108 13.84 -9.03 3.81
CA SER A 108 14.33 -10.37 4.18
C SER A 108 13.95 -11.41 3.13
N ARG A 109 12.71 -11.39 2.64
CA ARG A 109 12.25 -12.29 1.59
C ARG A 109 12.93 -12.01 0.26
N MET A 110 13.15 -10.75 -0.10
CA MET A 110 13.84 -10.38 -1.33
C MET A 110 15.32 -10.81 -1.31
N VAL A 111 15.99 -10.70 -0.18
CA VAL A 111 17.37 -11.21 0.00
C VAL A 111 17.38 -12.72 -0.17
N ALA A 112 16.44 -13.43 0.45
CA ALA A 112 16.36 -14.89 0.39
C ALA A 112 16.17 -15.43 -1.05
N VAL A 113 15.51 -14.67 -1.91
CA VAL A 113 15.32 -15.05 -3.33
C VAL A 113 16.33 -14.39 -4.28
N GLY A 114 17.36 -13.71 -3.75
CA GLY A 114 18.44 -13.11 -4.54
C GLY A 114 18.05 -11.83 -5.28
N LYS A 115 16.99 -11.13 -4.86
CA LYS A 115 16.51 -9.90 -5.51
C LYS A 115 16.99 -8.61 -4.82
N LEU A 116 17.60 -8.74 -3.66
CA LEU A 116 18.31 -7.66 -2.98
C LEU A 116 19.72 -8.12 -2.63
N PRO A 117 20.72 -7.24 -2.78
CA PRO A 117 22.07 -7.50 -2.31
C PRO A 117 22.15 -7.53 -0.79
#